data_f55dc30492ec953547b6ec83ec28fcd0
#
_entry.id   f55dc30492ec953547b6ec83ec28fcd0
#
_cell.length_a   1.000
_cell.length_b   1.000
_cell.length_c   1.000
_cell.angle_alpha   90.00
_cell.angle_beta   90.00
_cell.angle_gamma   90.00
#
_symmetry.space_group_name_H-M   'P 1'
#
loop_
_entity.id
_entity.type
_entity.pdbx_description
1 polymer ?
#
loop_
_entity_poly.entity_id
_entity_poly.type
_entity_poly.pdbx_seq_one_letter_code
_entity_poly.pdbx_strand_id
1 'polypeptide(L)'
;MTAEHKMDIRDGLRDSVPIAIGYFAVALALGITARQAGITPFQGFLSSFLNRTSTGEFAGYRLVLEQAPYIAMFVMTLIVNARYILMSAALSQRIPAGTPLWQRCIMAFGITDEIFGATILRNKPVSVWYSFCCATPAALGWAAGDATGILLGNVLPDRVVLALGVALYGMFIAVFIPPARKSKIIAGLVLVSFALSWVFTKVAPLSHLSSGNRIIILTVAIAGVASIAFPVKDEDADLSVAEEAAESEGGHA
;
A
#
# COMPACT_ATOMS: atom_id res chain seq x y z
N MET A 1 -5.27 25.91 -20.23
CA MET A 1 -5.17 25.47 -18.83
C MET A 1 -5.81 26.55 -17.97
N THR A 2 -6.83 26.20 -17.21
CA THR A 2 -7.51 27.12 -16.30
C THR A 2 -6.64 27.43 -15.07
N ALA A 3 -6.96 28.52 -14.34
CA ALA A 3 -6.27 28.84 -13.08
C ALA A 3 -6.40 27.71 -12.05
N GLU A 4 -7.54 27.03 -12.04
CA GLU A 4 -7.84 25.88 -11.18
C GLU A 4 -6.91 24.70 -11.48
N HIS A 5 -6.69 24.34 -12.76
CA HIS A 5 -5.75 23.28 -13.12
C HIS A 5 -4.31 23.56 -12.66
N LYS A 6 -3.86 24.84 -12.75
CA LYS A 6 -2.52 25.22 -12.27
C LYS A 6 -2.40 25.05 -10.75
N MET A 7 -3.47 25.36 -10.03
CA MET A 7 -3.54 25.21 -8.59
C MET A 7 -3.49 23.71 -8.18
N ASP A 8 -4.27 22.86 -8.84
CA ASP A 8 -4.27 21.42 -8.60
C ASP A 8 -2.91 20.77 -8.88
N ILE A 9 -2.24 21.19 -9.97
CA ILE A 9 -0.87 20.72 -10.27
C ILE A 9 0.10 21.11 -9.15
N ARG A 10 0.05 22.38 -8.72
CA ARG A 10 0.93 22.88 -7.65
C ARG A 10 0.68 22.14 -6.32
N ASP A 11 -0.58 21.98 -5.95
CA ASP A 11 -0.97 21.28 -4.72
C ASP A 11 -0.51 19.82 -4.80
N GLY A 12 -0.78 19.10 -5.91
CA GLY A 12 -0.37 17.73 -6.10
C GLY A 12 1.15 17.54 -6.03
N LEU A 13 1.93 18.42 -6.66
CA LEU A 13 3.40 18.38 -6.57
C LEU A 13 3.89 18.67 -5.15
N ARG A 14 3.29 19.61 -4.45
CA ARG A 14 3.64 19.94 -3.07
C ARG A 14 3.40 18.76 -2.14
N ASP A 15 2.22 18.14 -2.23
CA ASP A 15 1.81 17.04 -1.37
C ASP A 15 2.57 15.75 -1.70
N SER A 16 3.05 15.62 -2.94
CA SER A 16 3.83 14.45 -3.37
C SER A 16 5.25 14.40 -2.79
N VAL A 17 5.86 15.55 -2.46
CA VAL A 17 7.28 15.59 -2.01
C VAL A 17 7.52 14.77 -0.76
N PRO A 18 6.79 14.97 0.36
CA PRO A 18 7.00 14.15 1.56
C PRO A 18 6.69 12.68 1.30
N ILE A 19 5.68 12.36 0.48
CA ILE A 19 5.33 10.99 0.10
C ILE A 19 6.47 10.35 -0.68
N ALA A 20 7.03 11.04 -1.69
CA ALA A 20 8.13 10.54 -2.51
C ALA A 20 9.39 10.26 -1.70
N ILE A 21 9.73 11.14 -0.74
CA ILE A 21 10.88 10.94 0.15
C ILE A 21 10.66 9.72 1.06
N GLY A 22 9.48 9.61 1.67
CA GLY A 22 9.12 8.45 2.49
C GLY A 22 9.14 7.14 1.69
N TYR A 23 8.57 7.17 0.50
CA TYR A 23 8.56 6.04 -0.43
C TYR A 23 9.96 5.60 -0.84
N PHE A 24 10.84 6.55 -1.18
CA PHE A 24 12.24 6.24 -1.49
C PHE A 24 12.94 5.50 -0.35
N ALA A 25 12.78 6.00 0.87
CA ALA A 25 13.42 5.41 2.04
C ALA A 25 12.94 3.97 2.32
N VAL A 26 11.64 3.73 2.18
CA VAL A 26 11.05 2.40 2.38
C VAL A 26 11.39 1.45 1.23
N ALA A 27 11.27 1.91 -0.01
CA ALA A 27 11.58 1.11 -1.19
C ALA A 27 13.06 0.70 -1.26
N LEU A 28 13.96 1.48 -0.66
CA LEU A 28 15.36 1.09 -0.55
C LEU A 28 15.53 -0.23 0.23
N ALA A 29 14.77 -0.43 1.31
CA ALA A 29 14.75 -1.69 2.04
C ALA A 29 14.11 -2.83 1.21
N LEU A 30 13.08 -2.52 0.43
CA LEU A 30 12.44 -3.46 -0.48
C LEU A 30 13.41 -3.93 -1.57
N GLY A 31 14.18 -3.02 -2.16
CA GLY A 31 15.20 -3.33 -3.17
C GLY A 31 16.26 -4.32 -2.71
N ILE A 32 16.60 -4.33 -1.42
CA ILE A 32 17.49 -5.35 -0.86
C ILE A 32 16.84 -6.75 -0.96
N THR A 33 15.54 -6.85 -0.69
CA THR A 33 14.79 -8.11 -0.86
C THR A 33 14.70 -8.51 -2.33
N ALA A 34 14.45 -7.55 -3.22
CA ALA A 34 14.45 -7.77 -4.67
C ALA A 34 15.81 -8.31 -5.17
N ARG A 35 16.90 -7.78 -4.65
CA ARG A 35 18.24 -8.27 -4.95
C ARG A 35 18.44 -9.73 -4.56
N GLN A 36 17.98 -10.11 -3.38
CA GLN A 36 18.05 -11.51 -2.92
C GLN A 36 17.27 -12.45 -3.85
N ALA A 37 16.18 -11.94 -4.44
CA ALA A 37 15.40 -12.66 -5.44
C ALA A 37 16.03 -12.66 -6.86
N GLY A 38 17.22 -12.09 -7.03
CA GLY A 38 17.92 -12.04 -8.31
C GLY A 38 17.40 -10.97 -9.28
N ILE A 39 16.59 -10.03 -8.82
CA ILE A 39 16.03 -8.93 -9.62
C ILE A 39 17.14 -7.92 -9.93
N THR A 40 17.24 -7.51 -11.20
CA THR A 40 18.16 -6.47 -11.63
C THR A 40 17.63 -5.07 -11.29
N PRO A 41 18.49 -4.02 -11.17
CA PRO A 41 18.04 -2.67 -10.86
C PRO A 41 17.00 -2.11 -11.82
N PHE A 42 17.13 -2.43 -13.12
CA PHE A 42 16.15 -2.01 -14.12
C PHE A 42 14.82 -2.76 -13.96
N GLN A 43 14.85 -4.06 -13.70
CA GLN A 43 13.64 -4.84 -13.43
C GLN A 43 12.94 -4.35 -12.15
N GLY A 44 13.70 -4.06 -11.09
CA GLY A 44 13.17 -3.51 -9.86
C GLY A 44 12.52 -2.14 -10.10
N PHE A 45 13.21 -1.21 -10.77
CA PHE A 45 12.64 0.08 -11.12
C PHE A 45 11.32 -0.07 -11.89
N LEU A 46 11.29 -0.92 -12.92
CA LEU A 46 10.11 -1.12 -13.76
C LEU A 46 8.96 -1.78 -12.97
N SER A 47 9.28 -2.81 -12.17
CA SER A 47 8.33 -3.48 -11.30
C SER A 47 7.69 -2.50 -10.32
N SER A 48 8.51 -1.76 -9.59
CA SER A 48 8.08 -0.76 -8.61
C SER A 48 7.24 0.36 -9.23
N PHE A 49 7.64 0.86 -10.39
CA PHE A 49 6.91 1.92 -11.09
C PHE A 49 5.53 1.47 -11.57
N LEU A 50 5.41 0.21 -12.02
CA LEU A 50 4.16 -0.33 -12.55
C LEU A 50 3.25 -0.91 -11.46
N ASN A 51 3.80 -1.56 -10.44
CA ASN A 51 3.03 -2.27 -9.43
C ASN A 51 2.41 -1.34 -8.38
N ARG A 52 3.14 -0.34 -7.90
CA ARG A 52 2.70 0.72 -6.96
C ARG A 52 2.06 0.20 -5.66
N THR A 53 2.40 -1.00 -5.23
CA THR A 53 1.89 -1.59 -4.00
C THR A 53 3.03 -2.16 -3.17
N SER A 54 3.32 -1.54 -2.03
CA SER A 54 4.41 -1.93 -1.15
C SER A 54 4.30 -3.38 -0.68
N THR A 55 3.14 -3.74 -0.15
CA THR A 55 2.90 -5.10 0.38
C THR A 55 2.84 -6.14 -0.73
N GLY A 56 2.19 -5.81 -1.87
CA GLY A 56 2.11 -6.71 -3.02
C GLY A 56 3.45 -6.94 -3.67
N GLU A 57 4.29 -5.91 -3.76
CA GLU A 57 5.62 -6.01 -4.34
C GLU A 57 6.57 -6.81 -3.44
N PHE A 58 6.57 -6.56 -2.13
CA PHE A 58 7.31 -7.37 -1.16
C PHE A 58 6.92 -8.85 -1.25
N ALA A 59 5.61 -9.14 -1.28
CA ALA A 59 5.10 -10.48 -1.44
C ALA A 59 5.52 -11.09 -2.79
N GLY A 60 5.49 -10.32 -3.87
CA GLY A 60 5.95 -10.73 -5.19
C GLY A 60 7.43 -11.13 -5.18
N TYR A 61 8.31 -10.31 -4.62
CA TYR A 61 9.74 -10.62 -4.53
C TYR A 61 10.00 -11.87 -3.67
N ARG A 62 9.23 -12.06 -2.59
CA ARG A 62 9.30 -13.28 -1.79
C ARG A 62 8.88 -14.52 -2.59
N LEU A 63 7.80 -14.44 -3.38
CA LEU A 63 7.36 -15.54 -4.22
C LEU A 63 8.35 -15.86 -5.35
N VAL A 64 9.01 -14.85 -5.92
CA VAL A 64 10.12 -15.06 -6.88
C VAL A 64 11.28 -15.80 -6.21
N LEU A 65 11.67 -15.38 -5.00
CA LEU A 65 12.72 -16.04 -4.23
C LEU A 65 12.38 -17.52 -3.92
N GLU A 66 11.12 -17.81 -3.63
CA GLU A 66 10.61 -19.15 -3.37
C GLU A 66 10.33 -19.96 -4.66
N GLN A 67 10.56 -19.38 -5.83
CA GLN A 67 10.26 -19.98 -7.14
C GLN A 67 8.79 -20.46 -7.24
N ALA A 68 7.87 -19.70 -6.65
CA ALA A 68 6.46 -20.02 -6.62
C ALA A 68 5.84 -19.97 -8.04
N PRO A 69 4.81 -20.79 -8.32
CA PRO A 69 4.13 -20.78 -9.61
C PRO A 69 3.42 -19.44 -9.85
N TYR A 70 3.34 -19.00 -11.11
CA TYR A 70 2.72 -17.73 -11.51
C TYR A 70 1.27 -17.58 -11.01
N ILE A 71 0.52 -18.67 -10.91
CA ILE A 71 -0.85 -18.65 -10.38
C ILE A 71 -0.87 -18.21 -8.90
N ALA A 72 0.12 -18.60 -8.10
CA ALA A 72 0.22 -18.15 -6.70
C ALA A 72 0.54 -16.65 -6.64
N MET A 73 1.40 -16.14 -7.54
CA MET A 73 1.69 -14.71 -7.64
C MET A 73 0.44 -13.92 -8.01
N PHE A 74 -0.34 -14.40 -9.00
CA PHE A 74 -1.58 -13.76 -9.43
C PHE A 74 -2.60 -13.68 -8.29
N VAL A 75 -2.90 -14.82 -7.65
CA VAL A 75 -3.86 -14.90 -6.54
C VAL A 75 -3.42 -14.06 -5.36
N MET A 76 -2.13 -14.12 -5.00
CA MET A 76 -1.56 -13.31 -3.93
C MET A 76 -1.74 -11.81 -4.20
N THR A 77 -1.37 -11.36 -5.40
CA THR A 77 -1.48 -9.96 -5.80
C THR A 77 -2.93 -9.49 -5.74
N LEU A 78 -3.87 -10.30 -6.21
CA LEU A 78 -5.30 -9.99 -6.18
C LEU A 78 -5.81 -9.80 -4.74
N ILE A 79 -5.46 -10.73 -3.84
CA ILE A 79 -5.92 -10.71 -2.45
C ILE A 79 -5.31 -9.54 -1.67
N VAL A 80 -3.99 -9.35 -1.76
CA VAL A 80 -3.29 -8.28 -1.04
C VAL A 80 -3.75 -6.91 -1.48
N ASN A 81 -4.10 -6.78 -2.76
CA ASN A 81 -4.54 -5.50 -3.35
C ASN A 81 -6.07 -5.32 -3.38
N ALA A 82 -6.85 -6.24 -2.80
CA ALA A 82 -8.31 -6.11 -2.76
C ALA A 82 -8.79 -4.79 -2.14
N ARG A 83 -8.04 -4.22 -1.19
CA ARG A 83 -8.31 -2.91 -0.59
C ARG A 83 -8.37 -1.76 -1.61
N TYR A 84 -7.60 -1.84 -2.71
CA TYR A 84 -7.64 -0.81 -3.76
C TYR A 84 -8.99 -0.75 -4.48
N ILE A 85 -9.76 -1.86 -4.50
CA ILE A 85 -11.11 -1.87 -5.03
C ILE A 85 -12.01 -0.96 -4.19
N LEU A 86 -11.92 -1.08 -2.86
CA LEU A 86 -12.70 -0.24 -1.93
C LEU A 86 -12.29 1.24 -2.01
N MET A 87 -10.99 1.53 -2.03
CA MET A 87 -10.49 2.90 -2.19
C MET A 87 -10.91 3.51 -3.52
N SER A 88 -10.87 2.72 -4.60
CA SER A 88 -11.33 3.16 -5.92
C SER A 88 -12.82 3.43 -5.95
N ALA A 89 -13.63 2.60 -5.29
CA ALA A 89 -15.08 2.80 -5.16
C ALA A 89 -15.39 4.09 -4.39
N ALA A 90 -14.75 4.33 -3.25
CA ALA A 90 -14.92 5.55 -2.47
C ALA A 90 -14.50 6.79 -3.25
N LEU A 91 -13.32 6.75 -3.92
CA LEU A 91 -12.84 7.88 -4.70
C LEU A 91 -13.73 8.17 -5.92
N SER A 92 -14.32 7.13 -6.53
CA SER A 92 -15.19 7.27 -7.70
C SER A 92 -16.42 8.12 -7.44
N GLN A 93 -16.92 8.14 -6.20
CA GLN A 93 -18.07 8.93 -5.78
C GLN A 93 -17.76 10.44 -5.75
N ARG A 94 -16.47 10.81 -5.64
CA ARG A 94 -16.00 12.21 -5.62
C ARG A 94 -15.49 12.70 -6.98
N ILE A 95 -15.45 11.84 -7.98
CA ILE A 95 -15.06 12.21 -9.34
C ILE A 95 -16.24 12.89 -10.02
N PRO A 96 -16.07 14.09 -10.62
CA PRO A 96 -17.14 14.80 -11.31
C PRO A 96 -17.82 13.96 -12.38
N ALA A 97 -19.15 14.08 -12.48
CA ALA A 97 -19.91 13.47 -13.55
C ALA A 97 -19.38 13.99 -14.91
N GLY A 98 -19.23 13.08 -15.89
CA GLY A 98 -18.68 13.45 -17.21
C GLY A 98 -17.15 13.39 -17.31
N THR A 99 -16.42 13.06 -16.25
CA THR A 99 -14.97 12.82 -16.34
C THR A 99 -14.69 11.66 -17.31
N PRO A 100 -13.86 11.89 -18.37
CA PRO A 100 -13.60 10.88 -19.39
C PRO A 100 -12.87 9.66 -18.80
N LEU A 101 -13.11 8.49 -19.41
CA LEU A 101 -12.60 7.20 -18.93
C LEU A 101 -11.07 7.18 -18.78
N TRP A 102 -10.34 7.77 -19.72
CA TRP A 102 -8.88 7.80 -19.65
C TRP A 102 -8.35 8.56 -18.41
N GLN A 103 -9.05 9.63 -17.98
CA GLN A 103 -8.69 10.36 -16.76
C GLN A 103 -8.97 9.49 -15.53
N ARG A 104 -10.09 8.77 -15.51
CA ARG A 104 -10.41 7.82 -14.45
C ARG A 104 -9.38 6.70 -14.37
N CYS A 105 -8.91 6.17 -15.51
CA CYS A 105 -7.85 5.16 -15.55
C CYS A 105 -6.52 5.69 -14.99
N ILE A 106 -6.12 6.93 -15.33
CA ILE A 106 -4.91 7.55 -14.78
C ILE A 106 -5.02 7.70 -13.26
N MET A 107 -6.15 8.20 -12.77
CA MET A 107 -6.38 8.33 -11.33
C MET A 107 -6.35 6.96 -10.63
N ALA A 108 -7.03 5.96 -11.18
CA ALA A 108 -7.06 4.61 -10.63
C ALA A 108 -5.66 3.97 -10.56
N PHE A 109 -4.84 4.15 -11.61
CA PHE A 109 -3.46 3.66 -11.63
C PHE A 109 -2.57 4.36 -10.59
N GLY A 110 -2.91 5.59 -10.20
CA GLY A 110 -2.16 6.39 -9.22
C GLY A 110 -2.52 6.12 -7.76
N ILE A 111 -3.55 5.32 -7.47
CA ILE A 111 -4.05 5.12 -6.11
C ILE A 111 -3.05 4.31 -5.28
N THR A 112 -2.64 4.88 -4.14
CA THR A 112 -1.98 4.22 -3.03
C THR A 112 -2.66 4.69 -1.74
N ASP A 113 -2.32 4.09 -0.59
CA ASP A 113 -2.93 4.48 0.69
C ASP A 113 -2.74 5.97 1.00
N GLU A 114 -1.53 6.48 0.78
CA GLU A 114 -1.18 7.87 1.08
C GLU A 114 -1.79 8.84 0.07
N ILE A 115 -1.80 8.47 -1.22
CA ILE A 115 -2.41 9.31 -2.27
C ILE A 115 -3.93 9.32 -2.13
N PHE A 116 -4.53 8.19 -1.77
CA PHE A 116 -5.95 8.11 -1.43
C PHE A 116 -6.25 9.05 -0.25
N GLY A 117 -5.51 8.94 0.86
CA GLY A 117 -5.66 9.80 2.02
C GLY A 117 -5.54 11.29 1.65
N ALA A 118 -4.46 11.66 0.96
CA ALA A 118 -4.25 13.04 0.52
C ALA A 118 -5.38 13.56 -0.40
N THR A 119 -5.94 12.68 -1.25
CA THR A 119 -6.99 13.05 -2.20
C THR A 119 -8.36 13.16 -1.54
N ILE A 120 -8.70 12.20 -0.64
CA ILE A 120 -10.03 12.13 -0.02
C ILE A 120 -10.22 13.26 1.00
N LEU A 121 -9.15 13.70 1.66
CA LEU A 121 -9.19 14.80 2.65
C LEU A 121 -9.32 16.19 2.01
N ARG A 122 -9.16 16.33 0.70
CA ARG A 122 -9.37 17.63 0.03
C ARG A 122 -10.86 17.99 0.00
N ASN A 123 -11.18 19.17 0.44
CA ASN A 123 -12.55 19.74 0.34
C ASN A 123 -12.90 20.20 -1.09
N LYS A 124 -12.46 19.46 -2.12
CA LYS A 124 -12.68 19.74 -3.52
C LYS A 124 -13.02 18.45 -4.29
N PRO A 125 -13.75 18.54 -5.41
CA PRO A 125 -13.90 17.41 -6.32
C PRO A 125 -12.55 16.85 -6.74
N VAL A 126 -12.47 15.54 -6.94
CA VAL A 126 -11.22 14.89 -7.34
C VAL A 126 -10.83 15.33 -8.74
N SER A 127 -9.63 15.86 -8.89
CA SER A 127 -9.05 16.34 -10.15
C SER A 127 -7.99 15.36 -10.64
N VAL A 128 -8.03 15.05 -11.95
CA VAL A 128 -7.00 14.23 -12.59
C VAL A 128 -5.61 14.89 -12.51
N TRP A 129 -5.56 16.22 -12.60
CA TRP A 129 -4.30 16.97 -12.54
C TRP A 129 -3.64 16.86 -11.15
N TYR A 130 -4.44 16.98 -10.09
CA TYR A 130 -3.95 16.77 -8.74
C TYR A 130 -3.46 15.33 -8.55
N SER A 131 -4.31 14.36 -8.86
CA SER A 131 -4.00 12.93 -8.66
C SER A 131 -2.75 12.50 -9.43
N PHE A 132 -2.61 12.92 -10.70
CA PHE A 132 -1.45 12.62 -11.52
C PHE A 132 -0.17 13.25 -10.97
N CYS A 133 -0.22 14.55 -10.59
CA CYS A 133 0.93 15.28 -10.06
C CYS A 133 1.31 14.83 -8.64
N CYS A 134 0.38 14.30 -7.87
CA CYS A 134 0.66 13.68 -6.58
C CYS A 134 1.26 12.28 -6.75
N ALA A 135 0.68 11.45 -7.61
CA ALA A 135 1.07 10.06 -7.80
C ALA A 135 2.41 9.87 -8.53
N THR A 136 2.72 10.71 -9.51
CA THR A 136 3.90 10.49 -10.38
C THR A 136 5.22 10.67 -9.64
N PRO A 137 5.48 11.77 -8.89
CA PRO A 137 6.71 11.90 -8.12
C PRO A 137 6.83 10.84 -7.02
N ALA A 138 5.71 10.49 -6.37
CA ALA A 138 5.68 9.41 -5.38
C ALA A 138 6.11 8.07 -5.99
N ALA A 139 5.58 7.71 -7.16
CA ALA A 139 5.95 6.50 -7.88
C ALA A 139 7.42 6.49 -8.33
N LEU A 140 7.93 7.64 -8.78
CA LEU A 140 9.35 7.79 -9.13
C LEU A 140 10.24 7.63 -7.89
N GLY A 141 9.84 8.20 -6.75
CA GLY A 141 10.53 8.01 -5.47
C GLY A 141 10.60 6.54 -5.08
N TRP A 142 9.46 5.84 -5.17
CA TRP A 142 9.37 4.40 -4.89
C TRP A 142 10.28 3.58 -5.82
N ALA A 143 10.15 3.74 -7.12
CA ALA A 143 10.94 3.02 -8.12
C ALA A 143 12.45 3.31 -8.03
N ALA A 144 12.82 4.57 -7.78
CA ALA A 144 14.21 4.95 -7.60
C ALA A 144 14.78 4.36 -6.30
N GLY A 145 13.99 4.33 -5.21
CA GLY A 145 14.38 3.71 -3.95
C GLY A 145 14.66 2.22 -4.11
N ASP A 146 13.76 1.49 -4.75
CA ASP A 146 13.91 0.06 -5.02
C ASP A 146 15.16 -0.24 -5.87
N ALA A 147 15.31 0.43 -7.01
CA ALA A 147 16.50 0.29 -7.86
C ALA A 147 17.80 0.60 -7.11
N THR A 148 17.79 1.65 -6.28
CA THR A 148 18.93 2.02 -5.43
C THR A 148 19.22 0.95 -4.38
N GLY A 149 18.20 0.39 -3.76
CA GLY A 149 18.32 -0.73 -2.81
C GLY A 149 18.93 -1.97 -3.44
N ILE A 150 18.55 -2.31 -4.68
CA ILE A 150 19.13 -3.40 -5.45
C ILE A 150 20.62 -3.13 -5.74
N LEU A 151 20.98 -1.91 -6.15
CA LEU A 151 22.36 -1.52 -6.43
C LEU A 151 23.22 -1.58 -5.18
N LEU A 152 22.74 -1.03 -4.07
CA LEU A 152 23.49 -0.91 -2.82
C LEU A 152 23.49 -2.21 -2.00
N GLY A 153 22.61 -3.14 -2.26
CA GLY A 153 22.43 -4.36 -1.46
C GLY A 153 23.67 -5.25 -1.32
N ASN A 154 24.70 -5.07 -2.19
CA ASN A 154 25.99 -5.74 -2.06
C ASN A 154 27.10 -4.89 -1.41
N VAL A 155 26.87 -3.60 -1.26
CA VAL A 155 27.86 -2.63 -0.77
C VAL A 155 27.58 -2.23 0.67
N LEU A 156 26.33 -2.33 1.08
CA LEU A 156 25.90 -1.97 2.43
C LEU A 156 26.40 -2.99 3.46
N PRO A 157 26.94 -2.52 4.59
CA PRO A 157 27.25 -3.40 5.73
C PRO A 157 26.00 -4.14 6.22
N ASP A 158 26.15 -5.39 6.67
CA ASP A 158 25.05 -6.23 7.15
C ASP A 158 24.18 -5.54 8.21
N ARG A 159 24.76 -4.73 9.08
CA ARG A 159 24.03 -3.97 10.10
C ARG A 159 23.06 -2.97 9.51
N VAL A 160 23.41 -2.33 8.39
CA VAL A 160 22.55 -1.37 7.68
C VAL A 160 21.43 -2.12 6.96
N VAL A 161 21.75 -3.25 6.32
CA VAL A 161 20.76 -4.13 5.68
C VAL A 161 19.71 -4.59 6.69
N LEU A 162 20.15 -5.05 7.86
CA LEU A 162 19.24 -5.46 8.94
C LEU A 162 18.37 -4.30 9.45
N ALA A 163 18.95 -3.12 9.62
CA ALA A 163 18.22 -1.93 10.07
C ALA A 163 17.16 -1.49 9.06
N LEU A 164 17.48 -1.52 7.76
CA LEU A 164 16.53 -1.21 6.69
C LEU A 164 15.41 -2.26 6.61
N GLY A 165 15.73 -3.54 6.81
CA GLY A 165 14.71 -4.59 6.93
C GLY A 165 13.74 -4.33 8.07
N VAL A 166 14.22 -3.90 9.23
CA VAL A 166 13.36 -3.51 10.37
C VAL A 166 12.50 -2.29 10.02
N ALA A 167 13.04 -1.30 9.30
CA ALA A 167 12.28 -0.13 8.85
C ALA A 167 11.11 -0.52 7.92
N LEU A 168 11.31 -1.49 7.02
CA LEU A 168 10.25 -2.03 6.17
C LEU A 168 9.10 -2.62 7.00
N TYR A 169 9.41 -3.44 8.01
CA TYR A 169 8.39 -3.95 8.92
C TYR A 169 7.74 -2.84 9.75
N GLY A 170 8.51 -1.83 10.14
CA GLY A 170 8.00 -0.64 10.81
C GLY A 170 6.93 0.10 10.00
N MET A 171 7.11 0.20 8.68
CA MET A 171 6.09 0.76 7.78
C MET A 171 4.80 -0.06 7.83
N PHE A 172 4.88 -1.40 7.73
CA PHE A 172 3.69 -2.24 7.83
C PHE A 172 2.97 -2.05 9.17
N ILE A 173 3.72 -1.96 10.27
CA ILE A 173 3.17 -1.68 11.60
C ILE A 173 2.46 -0.32 11.63
N ALA A 174 3.03 0.70 11.01
CA ALA A 174 2.45 2.04 10.95
C ALA A 174 1.08 2.08 10.23
N VAL A 175 0.82 1.18 9.29
CA VAL A 175 -0.45 1.08 8.56
C VAL A 175 -1.58 0.54 9.45
N PHE A 176 -1.33 -0.46 10.29
CA PHE A 176 -2.42 -1.09 11.06
C PHE A 176 -2.56 -0.57 12.50
N ILE A 177 -1.55 0.09 13.07
CA ILE A 177 -1.65 0.63 14.44
C ILE A 177 -2.73 1.71 14.59
N PRO A 178 -2.84 2.72 13.71
CA PRO A 178 -3.87 3.75 13.86
C PRO A 178 -5.29 3.18 13.84
N PRO A 179 -5.70 2.33 12.87
CA PRO A 179 -7.01 1.67 12.91
C PRO A 179 -7.23 0.81 14.16
N ALA A 180 -6.18 0.06 14.59
CA ALA A 180 -6.27 -0.79 15.78
C ALA A 180 -6.45 0.00 17.09
N ARG A 181 -5.93 1.23 17.15
CA ARG A 181 -6.18 2.14 18.30
C ARG A 181 -7.60 2.67 18.33
N LYS A 182 -8.22 2.89 17.16
CA LYS A 182 -9.59 3.40 17.04
C LYS A 182 -10.65 2.30 17.26
N SER A 183 -10.37 1.05 16.91
CA SER A 183 -11.32 -0.07 16.98
C SER A 183 -10.76 -1.29 17.72
N LYS A 184 -11.44 -1.70 18.79
CA LYS A 184 -11.13 -2.93 19.54
C LYS A 184 -11.28 -4.19 18.68
N ILE A 185 -12.18 -4.16 17.70
CA ILE A 185 -12.39 -5.27 16.74
C ILE A 185 -11.14 -5.40 15.88
N ILE A 186 -10.66 -4.31 15.30
CA ILE A 186 -9.44 -4.31 14.47
C ILE A 186 -8.23 -4.75 15.31
N ALA A 187 -8.08 -4.25 16.53
CA ALA A 187 -7.02 -4.67 17.43
C ALA A 187 -7.07 -6.18 17.71
N GLY A 188 -8.27 -6.72 17.97
CA GLY A 188 -8.47 -8.16 18.14
C GLY A 188 -8.12 -8.96 16.88
N LEU A 189 -8.53 -8.52 15.71
CA LEU A 189 -8.21 -9.15 14.43
C LEU A 189 -6.69 -9.15 14.16
N VAL A 190 -5.99 -8.07 14.49
CA VAL A 190 -4.52 -8.00 14.39
C VAL A 190 -3.87 -9.04 15.30
N LEU A 191 -4.28 -9.13 16.56
CA LEU A 191 -3.75 -10.13 17.51
C LEU A 191 -4.02 -11.56 17.04
N VAL A 192 -5.24 -11.85 16.59
CA VAL A 192 -5.60 -13.14 16.01
C VAL A 192 -4.76 -13.47 14.78
N SER A 193 -4.51 -12.50 13.92
CA SER A 193 -3.66 -12.67 12.73
C SER A 193 -2.23 -13.06 13.10
N PHE A 194 -1.64 -12.39 14.08
CA PHE A 194 -0.31 -12.76 14.59
C PHE A 194 -0.29 -14.15 15.22
N ALA A 195 -1.27 -14.47 16.06
CA ALA A 195 -1.36 -15.78 16.71
C ALA A 195 -1.50 -16.92 15.69
N LEU A 196 -2.42 -16.76 14.72
CA LEU A 196 -2.61 -17.76 13.67
C LEU A 196 -1.39 -17.88 12.77
N SER A 197 -0.75 -16.76 12.39
CA SER A 197 0.48 -16.79 11.61
C SER A 197 1.60 -17.55 12.32
N TRP A 198 1.72 -17.37 13.63
CA TRP A 198 2.67 -18.12 14.45
C TRP A 198 2.34 -19.62 14.51
N VAL A 199 1.06 -19.99 14.71
CA VAL A 199 0.59 -21.37 14.70
C VAL A 199 0.89 -22.04 13.35
N PHE A 200 0.59 -21.38 12.23
CA PHE A 200 0.88 -21.89 10.89
C PHE A 200 2.37 -22.07 10.62
N THR A 201 3.22 -21.39 11.37
CA THR A 201 4.68 -21.55 11.25
C THR A 201 5.22 -22.72 12.06
N LYS A 202 4.57 -23.06 13.18
CA LYS A 202 5.08 -24.03 14.16
C LYS A 202 4.42 -25.40 14.10
N VAL A 203 3.17 -25.50 13.64
CA VAL A 203 2.38 -26.74 13.68
C VAL A 203 2.47 -27.47 12.33
N ALA A 204 2.95 -28.71 12.37
CA ALA A 204 2.85 -29.62 11.23
C ALA A 204 1.37 -30.09 11.09
N PRO A 205 0.82 -30.23 9.87
CA PRO A 205 1.41 -30.08 8.54
C PRO A 205 1.41 -28.65 7.99
N LEU A 206 0.91 -27.64 8.73
CA LEU A 206 0.73 -26.26 8.26
C LEU A 206 2.06 -25.55 7.95
N SER A 207 3.13 -25.94 8.65
CA SER A 207 4.49 -25.41 8.44
C SER A 207 5.09 -25.74 7.07
N HIS A 208 4.55 -26.77 6.38
CA HIS A 208 4.98 -27.13 5.01
C HIS A 208 4.36 -26.25 3.92
N LEU A 209 3.39 -25.41 4.26
CA LEU A 209 2.83 -24.46 3.30
C LEU A 209 3.83 -23.39 2.96
N SER A 210 3.92 -23.02 1.66
CA SER A 210 4.71 -21.87 1.22
C SER A 210 4.23 -20.59 1.92
N SER A 211 5.12 -19.60 2.06
CA SER A 211 4.77 -18.30 2.66
C SER A 211 3.57 -17.66 1.97
N GLY A 212 3.53 -17.73 0.63
CA GLY A 212 2.43 -17.19 -0.16
C GLY A 212 1.08 -17.84 0.15
N ASN A 213 1.02 -19.16 0.11
CA ASN A 213 -0.21 -19.90 0.42
C ASN A 213 -0.72 -19.61 1.83
N ARG A 214 0.19 -19.49 2.79
CA ARG A 214 -0.12 -19.15 4.18
C ARG A 214 -0.77 -17.79 4.31
N ILE A 215 -0.20 -16.76 3.64
CA ILE A 215 -0.78 -15.42 3.63
C ILE A 215 -2.17 -15.43 2.99
N ILE A 216 -2.33 -16.09 1.84
CA ILE A 216 -3.63 -16.20 1.15
C ILE A 216 -4.69 -16.81 2.06
N ILE A 217 -4.40 -17.98 2.64
CA ILE A 217 -5.35 -18.70 3.49
C ILE A 217 -5.74 -17.86 4.70
N LEU A 218 -4.74 -17.30 5.41
CA LEU A 218 -5.00 -16.50 6.59
C LEU A 218 -5.78 -15.23 6.28
N THR A 219 -5.44 -14.54 5.20
CA THR A 219 -6.15 -13.30 4.81
C THR A 219 -7.62 -13.59 4.48
N VAL A 220 -7.88 -14.58 3.64
CA VAL A 220 -9.26 -14.94 3.24
C VAL A 220 -10.06 -15.45 4.44
N ALA A 221 -9.47 -16.31 5.28
CA ALA A 221 -10.15 -16.86 6.44
C ALA A 221 -10.49 -15.76 7.48
N ILE A 222 -9.51 -14.93 7.84
CA ILE A 222 -9.70 -13.88 8.86
C ILE A 222 -10.65 -12.80 8.34
N ALA A 223 -10.46 -12.32 7.11
CA ALA A 223 -11.32 -11.29 6.53
C ALA A 223 -12.75 -11.81 6.30
N GLY A 224 -12.91 -13.06 5.83
CA GLY A 224 -14.22 -13.68 5.64
C GLY A 224 -14.98 -13.86 6.94
N VAL A 225 -14.32 -14.37 7.98
CA VAL A 225 -14.93 -14.50 9.32
C VAL A 225 -15.26 -13.14 9.91
N ALA A 226 -14.35 -12.16 9.78
CA ALA A 226 -14.56 -10.82 10.31
C ALA A 226 -15.74 -10.11 9.64
N SER A 227 -15.90 -10.23 8.32
CA SER A 227 -17.00 -9.60 7.58
C SER A 227 -18.37 -10.16 7.96
N ILE A 228 -18.45 -11.45 8.30
CA ILE A 228 -19.68 -12.10 8.75
C ILE A 228 -19.97 -11.80 10.22
N ALA A 229 -18.93 -11.82 11.08
CA ALA A 229 -19.10 -11.63 12.51
C ALA A 229 -19.31 -10.15 12.91
N PHE A 230 -18.75 -9.23 12.14
CA PHE A 230 -18.77 -7.80 12.44
C PHE A 230 -19.17 -7.00 11.18
N PRO A 231 -20.41 -7.14 10.68
CA PRO A 231 -20.86 -6.37 9.54
C PRO A 231 -20.88 -4.88 9.89
N VAL A 232 -20.22 -4.06 9.07
CA VAL A 232 -20.26 -2.58 9.20
C VAL A 232 -21.60 -2.10 8.65
N LYS A 233 -22.33 -1.27 9.41
CA LYS A 233 -23.55 -0.63 8.91
C LYS A 233 -23.15 0.60 8.09
N ASP A 234 -23.94 0.93 7.05
CA ASP A 234 -23.65 2.06 6.15
C ASP A 234 -23.54 3.41 6.90
N GLU A 235 -24.35 3.61 7.96
CA GLU A 235 -24.26 4.82 8.82
C GLU A 235 -22.92 4.95 9.55
N ASP A 236 -22.30 3.85 9.97
CA ASP A 236 -21.01 3.86 10.66
C ASP A 236 -19.84 4.13 9.68
N ALA A 237 -20.01 3.80 8.41
CA ALA A 237 -19.03 4.08 7.37
C ALA A 237 -18.99 5.60 7.05
N ASP A 238 -20.15 6.25 6.96
CA ASP A 238 -20.23 7.70 6.72
C ASP A 238 -19.71 8.51 7.91
N LEU A 239 -19.97 8.07 9.14
CA LEU A 239 -19.47 8.72 10.35
C LEU A 239 -17.95 8.59 10.49
N SER A 240 -17.36 7.44 10.17
CA SER A 240 -15.91 7.27 10.26
C SER A 240 -15.15 8.15 9.26
N VAL A 241 -15.70 8.35 8.06
CA VAL A 241 -15.13 9.26 7.06
C VAL A 241 -15.26 10.72 7.50
N ALA A 242 -16.35 11.08 8.16
CA ALA A 242 -16.58 12.43 8.69
C ALA A 242 -15.68 12.75 9.90
N GLU A 243 -15.45 11.78 10.80
CA GLU A 243 -14.53 11.93 11.94
C GLU A 243 -13.07 12.04 11.51
N GLU A 244 -12.61 11.25 10.54
CA GLU A 244 -11.26 11.39 9.98
C GLU A 244 -11.05 12.75 9.32
N ALA A 245 -12.07 13.29 8.66
CA ALA A 245 -12.02 14.64 8.09
C ALA A 245 -11.91 15.72 9.18
N ALA A 246 -12.67 15.60 10.28
CA ALA A 246 -12.67 16.56 11.38
C ALA A 246 -11.37 16.55 12.20
N GLU A 247 -10.75 15.37 12.43
CA GLU A 247 -9.45 15.27 13.14
C GLU A 247 -8.30 15.89 12.34
N SER A 248 -8.37 15.85 10.99
CA SER A 248 -7.35 16.47 10.13
C SER A 248 -7.43 18.01 10.14
N GLU A 249 -8.59 18.59 10.38
CA GLU A 249 -8.77 20.04 10.50
C GLU A 249 -8.34 20.58 11.87
N GLY A 250 -8.47 19.77 12.94
CA GLY A 250 -8.09 20.17 14.32
C GLY A 250 -6.59 20.10 14.64
N GLY A 251 -5.79 19.44 13.80
CA GLY A 251 -4.35 19.26 14.01
C GLY A 251 -3.45 20.42 13.53
N HIS A 252 -4.03 21.49 12.99
CA HIS A 252 -3.30 22.65 12.45
C HIS A 252 -3.63 23.97 13.18
N ALA A 253 -4.15 23.93 14.40
CA ALA A 253 -4.36 25.10 15.24
C ALA A 253 -3.26 25.26 16.30
#